data_c7fb88c196c1dbb65aab3b5e9d81c54f
#
_entry.id   c7fb88c196c1dbb65aab3b5e9d81c54f
#
_cell.length_a   1.000
_cell.length_b   1.000
_cell.length_c   1.000
_cell.angle_alpha   90.00
_cell.angle_beta   90.00
_cell.angle_gamma   90.00
#
_symmetry.space_group_name_H-M   'P 1'
#
loop_
_entity.id
_entity.type
_entity.pdbx_description
1 polymer ?
#
loop_
_entity_poly.entity_id
_entity_poly.type
_entity_poly.pdbx_seq_one_letter_code
_entity_poly.pdbx_strand_id
1 'polypeptide(L)'
;MEVQHKRSMRRHCAIKHGILKEFLAEFLGTFVLVVSNILYYKCVLTAFNSVFVSRRLRAAPAHTDEIISCVCDVCFSPPPLVCQLFGCGSVAQTVLSRNSLGEPLTVHIGFSVGLMMAAYVAGGVSGGHVNPAVSLAMVVLGKLKIWKFPFYVMAQFLGAFAGAAAVFGLYYDAFMDFTSGILSVTGINATGHIFASYPARHLSVLGGLIDQVVGTGMLVLCILAIIDGENIGAPKGVQPLAIGLIIMAIGVSMGLNCGYPLNPARDLGPRLFTAAAGWGMEVFSTANNWWWIPVAGPMVGGVLAAVVYYLLIEVHHHREAPEKPREEEEEEEEEDEDEDSSLKDKYEMITMS
;
A
#
# COMPACT_ATOMS: atom_id res chain seq x y z
N MET A 1 -6.42 -36.98 0.03
CA MET A 1 -6.29 -36.54 1.44
C MET A 1 -5.76 -35.12 1.54
N GLU A 2 -4.67 -34.75 0.88
CA GLU A 2 -4.04 -33.41 0.95
C GLU A 2 -4.95 -32.27 0.48
N VAL A 3 -5.70 -32.44 -0.62
CA VAL A 3 -6.63 -31.43 -1.14
C VAL A 3 -7.82 -31.19 -0.21
N GLN A 4 -8.32 -32.24 0.45
CA GLN A 4 -9.39 -32.13 1.44
C GLN A 4 -8.89 -31.45 2.72
N HIS A 5 -7.67 -31.73 3.15
CA HIS A 5 -7.05 -31.07 4.31
C HIS A 5 -6.81 -29.58 4.06
N LYS A 6 -6.30 -29.18 2.88
CA LYS A 6 -6.17 -27.78 2.46
C LYS A 6 -7.52 -27.06 2.37
N ARG A 7 -8.59 -27.73 1.91
CA ARG A 7 -9.95 -27.16 1.89
C ARG A 7 -10.53 -26.99 3.29
N SER A 8 -10.26 -27.91 4.21
CA SER A 8 -10.68 -27.83 5.60
C SER A 8 -9.99 -26.68 6.33
N MET A 9 -8.66 -26.56 6.22
CA MET A 9 -7.92 -25.43 6.78
C MET A 9 -8.41 -24.09 6.25
N ARG A 10 -8.64 -23.95 4.93
CA ARG A 10 -9.19 -22.71 4.37
C ARG A 10 -10.55 -22.32 4.96
N ARG A 11 -11.41 -23.28 5.28
CA ARG A 11 -12.72 -23.01 5.91
C ARG A 11 -12.60 -22.55 7.37
N HIS A 12 -11.63 -23.07 8.11
CA HIS A 12 -11.44 -22.73 9.52
C HIS A 12 -10.69 -21.40 9.72
N CYS A 13 -9.69 -21.12 8.89
CA CYS A 13 -8.85 -19.93 8.98
C CYS A 13 -9.36 -18.72 8.17
N ALA A 14 -10.40 -18.88 7.34
CA ALA A 14 -10.91 -17.77 6.54
C ALA A 14 -11.68 -16.77 7.40
N ILE A 15 -11.19 -15.54 7.46
CA ILE A 15 -11.86 -14.42 8.11
C ILE A 15 -13.13 -14.09 7.33
N LYS A 16 -14.31 -14.22 7.95
CA LYS A 16 -15.61 -14.00 7.30
C LYS A 16 -15.96 -12.52 7.13
N HIS A 17 -15.46 -11.64 7.99
CA HIS A 17 -15.75 -10.21 7.94
C HIS A 17 -14.90 -9.50 6.88
N GLY A 18 -15.54 -8.99 5.82
CA GLY A 18 -14.86 -8.34 4.68
C GLY A 18 -13.91 -7.22 5.08
N ILE A 19 -14.36 -6.31 5.98
CA ILE A 19 -13.54 -5.18 6.44
C ILE A 19 -12.29 -5.64 7.23
N LEU A 20 -12.38 -6.72 7.99
CA LEU A 20 -11.22 -7.24 8.73
C LEU A 20 -10.17 -7.83 7.78
N LYS A 21 -10.60 -8.49 6.69
CA LYS A 21 -9.67 -8.95 5.65
C LYS A 21 -8.93 -7.79 4.99
N GLU A 22 -9.66 -6.75 4.62
CA GLU A 22 -9.11 -5.56 3.99
C GLU A 22 -8.15 -4.83 4.93
N PHE A 23 -8.53 -4.68 6.22
CA PHE A 23 -7.67 -4.12 7.25
C PHE A 23 -6.35 -4.90 7.38
N LEU A 24 -6.41 -6.23 7.49
CA LEU A 24 -5.22 -7.06 7.63
C LEU A 24 -4.34 -7.04 6.37
N ALA A 25 -4.93 -6.95 5.18
CA ALA A 25 -4.18 -6.83 3.95
C ALA A 25 -3.47 -5.48 3.83
N GLU A 26 -4.14 -4.37 4.19
CA GLU A 26 -3.53 -3.05 4.22
C GLU A 26 -2.45 -2.95 5.30
N PHE A 27 -2.68 -3.51 6.48
CA PHE A 27 -1.67 -3.62 7.53
C PHE A 27 -0.43 -4.37 7.04
N LEU A 28 -0.61 -5.56 6.46
CA LEU A 28 0.48 -6.39 5.99
C LEU A 28 1.21 -5.76 4.80
N GLY A 29 0.48 -5.18 3.84
CA GLY A 29 1.06 -4.48 2.70
C GLY A 29 1.91 -3.28 3.14
N THR A 30 1.41 -2.46 4.06
CA THR A 30 2.17 -1.32 4.61
C THR A 30 3.34 -1.78 5.47
N PHE A 31 3.15 -2.85 6.23
CA PHE A 31 4.20 -3.52 6.98
C PHE A 31 5.33 -4.00 6.05
N VAL A 32 5.03 -4.69 4.96
CA VAL A 32 6.03 -5.12 3.94
C VAL A 32 6.76 -3.93 3.32
N LEU A 33 6.06 -2.82 3.03
CA LEU A 33 6.68 -1.60 2.49
C LEU A 33 7.74 -1.00 3.42
N VAL A 34 7.50 -1.00 4.72
CA VAL A 34 8.39 -0.35 5.71
C VAL A 34 9.38 -1.34 6.32
N VAL A 35 8.92 -2.55 6.56
CA VAL A 35 9.77 -3.65 7.06
C VAL A 35 10.36 -4.39 5.91
N SER A 36 11.45 -4.35 5.87
CA SER A 36 12.16 -5.28 5.12
C SER A 36 13.10 -6.05 6.04
N ASN A 37 12.85 -7.13 6.52
CA ASN A 37 13.52 -8.14 7.34
C ASN A 37 13.05 -8.26 8.77
N ILE A 38 12.26 -9.23 8.98
CA ILE A 38 12.33 -9.89 10.28
C ILE A 38 12.73 -11.33 10.07
N LEU A 39 13.96 -11.59 10.34
CA LEU A 39 14.38 -12.92 10.74
C LEU A 39 15.48 -12.81 11.80
N TYR A 40 15.12 -12.37 12.99
CA TYR A 40 15.76 -12.92 14.17
C TYR A 40 14.67 -13.27 15.18
N TYR A 41 14.07 -14.39 14.87
CA TYR A 41 12.95 -15.10 15.48
C TYR A 41 13.04 -15.29 17.00
N LYS A 42 14.21 -15.10 17.62
CA LYS A 42 14.38 -15.33 19.07
C LYS A 42 14.09 -14.13 19.96
N CYS A 43 14.35 -12.90 19.55
CA CYS A 43 14.21 -11.75 20.45
C CYS A 43 12.79 -11.22 20.58
N VAL A 44 12.05 -11.10 19.46
CA VAL A 44 10.68 -10.57 19.50
C VAL A 44 9.72 -11.59 20.05
N LEU A 45 9.87 -12.88 19.73
CA LEU A 45 9.04 -13.96 20.30
C LEU A 45 9.33 -14.18 21.79
N THR A 46 10.59 -14.03 22.21
CA THR A 46 10.95 -14.15 23.64
C THR A 46 10.42 -12.94 24.42
N ALA A 47 10.50 -11.74 23.87
CA ALA A 47 9.93 -10.55 24.51
C ALA A 47 8.40 -10.57 24.52
N PHE A 48 7.75 -11.02 23.44
CA PHE A 48 6.29 -11.13 23.37
C PHE A 48 5.77 -12.27 24.26
N ASN A 49 6.43 -13.44 24.27
CA ASN A 49 6.07 -14.55 25.14
C ASN A 49 6.34 -14.29 26.61
N SER A 50 7.38 -13.53 26.95
CA SER A 50 7.68 -13.22 28.35
C SER A 50 6.77 -12.16 28.96
N VAL A 51 6.26 -11.21 28.17
CA VAL A 51 5.50 -10.06 28.69
C VAL A 51 3.98 -10.23 28.55
N PHE A 52 3.48 -10.87 27.50
CA PHE A 52 2.03 -10.89 27.21
C PHE A 52 1.37 -12.27 27.33
N VAL A 53 2.02 -13.35 26.95
CA VAL A 53 1.38 -14.68 26.85
C VAL A 53 1.44 -15.44 28.17
N SER A 54 2.47 -15.25 28.99
CA SER A 54 2.66 -16.02 30.21
C SER A 54 1.69 -15.70 31.36
N ARG A 55 0.97 -14.58 31.33
CA ARG A 55 0.09 -14.19 32.47
C ARG A 55 -1.42 -14.18 32.18
N ARG A 56 -1.89 -14.23 30.93
CA ARG A 56 -3.32 -14.16 30.61
C ARG A 56 -3.94 -15.33 29.86
N LEU A 57 -3.16 -16.19 29.25
CA LEU A 57 -3.69 -17.30 28.43
C LEU A 57 -3.97 -18.60 29.20
N ARG A 58 -3.70 -18.68 30.49
CA ARG A 58 -4.09 -19.88 31.30
C ARG A 58 -5.57 -19.94 31.65
N ALA A 59 -6.37 -18.96 31.24
CA ALA A 59 -7.80 -18.88 31.57
C ALA A 59 -8.72 -18.65 30.36
N ALA A 60 -8.22 -18.82 29.14
CA ALA A 60 -9.04 -18.65 27.93
C ALA A 60 -9.58 -20.00 27.44
N PRO A 61 -10.84 -20.10 26.96
CA PRO A 61 -11.40 -21.33 26.43
C PRO A 61 -10.69 -21.75 25.13
N ALA A 62 -10.63 -23.08 24.87
CA ALA A 62 -9.87 -23.74 23.78
C ALA A 62 -10.05 -23.14 22.38
N HIS A 63 -11.16 -22.44 22.11
CA HIS A 63 -11.40 -21.77 20.83
C HIS A 63 -10.57 -20.50 20.59
N THR A 64 -10.04 -19.87 21.65
CA THR A 64 -9.19 -18.68 21.52
C THR A 64 -7.78 -19.02 21.08
N ASP A 65 -7.28 -20.18 21.49
CA ASP A 65 -5.94 -20.65 21.12
C ASP A 65 -5.86 -21.03 19.64
N GLU A 66 -6.93 -21.59 19.06
CA GLU A 66 -7.03 -21.88 17.64
C GLU A 66 -7.09 -20.60 16.80
N ILE A 67 -7.80 -19.56 17.25
CA ILE A 67 -7.88 -18.27 16.55
C ILE A 67 -6.53 -17.55 16.62
N ILE A 68 -5.87 -17.56 17.77
CA ILE A 68 -4.55 -16.93 17.94
C ILE A 68 -3.48 -17.68 17.15
N SER A 69 -3.49 -19.02 17.15
CA SER A 69 -2.61 -19.84 16.31
C SER A 69 -2.86 -19.56 14.82
N CYS A 70 -4.11 -19.52 14.40
CA CYS A 70 -4.48 -19.25 13.00
C CYS A 70 -4.09 -17.82 12.56
N VAL A 71 -4.24 -16.81 13.42
CA VAL A 71 -3.79 -15.44 13.14
C VAL A 71 -2.25 -15.37 13.11
N CYS A 72 -1.57 -16.07 14.01
CA CYS A 72 -0.11 -16.19 13.97
C CYS A 72 0.38 -16.94 12.73
N ASP A 73 -0.25 -18.04 12.34
CA ASP A 73 0.12 -18.84 11.17
C ASP A 73 -0.13 -18.09 9.85
N VAL A 74 -1.17 -17.26 9.77
CA VAL A 74 -1.48 -16.41 8.59
C VAL A 74 -0.57 -15.17 8.55
N CYS A 75 -0.25 -14.58 9.70
CA CYS A 75 0.63 -13.42 9.79
C CYS A 75 2.12 -13.78 9.73
N PHE A 76 2.50 -15.00 10.10
CA PHE A 76 3.88 -15.45 10.23
C PHE A 76 4.23 -16.69 9.39
N SER A 77 3.38 -17.12 8.46
CA SER A 77 3.64 -18.25 7.56
C SER A 77 4.83 -17.97 6.61
N PRO A 78 5.73 -18.95 6.37
CA PRO A 78 7.00 -18.78 5.66
C PRO A 78 6.96 -18.21 4.22
N PRO A 79 5.93 -18.41 3.40
CA PRO A 79 5.94 -17.84 2.05
C PRO A 79 5.94 -16.32 1.94
N PRO A 80 5.34 -15.54 2.87
CA PRO A 80 5.45 -14.09 2.86
C PRO A 80 6.83 -13.55 3.27
N LEU A 81 7.67 -14.37 3.88
CA LEU A 81 9.01 -14.02 4.38
C LEU A 81 10.05 -13.73 3.30
N VAL A 82 9.75 -14.03 2.06
CA VAL A 82 10.66 -13.78 0.92
C VAL A 82 10.58 -12.34 0.41
N CYS A 83 9.50 -11.62 0.74
CA CYS A 83 9.26 -10.24 0.28
C CYS A 83 9.86 -9.22 1.25
N GLN A 84 11.15 -9.28 1.45
CA GLN A 84 11.75 -8.59 2.58
C GLN A 84 12.50 -7.34 2.22
N LEU A 85 12.56 -6.43 3.18
CA LEU A 85 13.55 -5.43 3.46
C LEU A 85 13.83 -4.43 2.39
N PHE A 86 12.83 -3.75 1.92
CA PHE A 86 13.19 -2.88 0.84
C PHE A 86 13.32 -1.42 1.31
N GLY A 87 12.34 -0.74 1.72
CA GLY A 87 12.36 0.68 2.09
C GLY A 87 13.36 1.09 3.20
N CYS A 88 12.90 1.18 4.44
CA CYS A 88 13.77 1.61 5.55
C CYS A 88 14.98 0.69 5.78
N GLY A 89 14.89 -0.60 5.41
CA GLY A 89 16.03 -1.52 5.48
C GLY A 89 17.16 -1.13 4.53
N SER A 90 16.83 -0.71 3.29
CA SER A 90 17.86 -0.22 2.35
C SER A 90 18.50 1.08 2.84
N VAL A 91 17.72 1.97 3.47
CA VAL A 91 18.28 3.17 4.12
C VAL A 91 19.16 2.78 5.31
N ALA A 92 18.68 1.88 6.17
CA ALA A 92 19.45 1.41 7.33
C ALA A 92 20.78 0.79 6.88
N GLN A 93 20.74 -0.13 5.90
CA GLN A 93 21.95 -0.73 5.36
C GLN A 93 22.92 0.31 4.82
N THR A 94 22.44 1.27 4.03
CA THR A 94 23.27 2.33 3.45
C THR A 94 23.90 3.21 4.52
N VAL A 95 23.10 3.71 5.47
CA VAL A 95 23.55 4.62 6.52
C VAL A 95 24.48 3.93 7.51
N LEU A 96 24.07 2.78 8.05
CA LEU A 96 24.82 2.09 9.11
C LEU A 96 26.13 1.50 8.58
N SER A 97 26.19 1.15 7.28
CA SER A 97 27.43 0.74 6.61
C SER A 97 28.32 1.90 6.16
N ARG A 98 27.95 3.16 6.44
CA ARG A 98 28.65 4.36 5.94
C ARG A 98 28.83 4.36 4.41
N ASN A 99 27.77 4.02 3.70
CA ASN A 99 27.68 3.88 2.24
C ASN A 99 28.56 2.76 1.62
N SER A 100 29.11 1.83 2.41
CA SER A 100 29.87 0.71 1.86
C SER A 100 29.00 -0.37 1.22
N LEU A 101 27.72 -0.47 1.64
CA LEU A 101 26.77 -1.47 1.16
C LEU A 101 25.54 -0.84 0.50
N GLY A 102 25.63 0.37 0.00
CA GLY A 102 24.53 1.04 -0.70
C GLY A 102 24.78 2.50 -0.99
N GLU A 103 24.00 3.01 -1.93
CA GLU A 103 23.98 4.39 -2.41
C GLU A 103 22.53 4.90 -2.49
N PRO A 104 22.25 6.17 -2.83
CA PRO A 104 20.91 6.67 -3.03
C PRO A 104 20.07 5.81 -3.97
N LEU A 105 20.65 5.30 -5.07
CA LEU A 105 19.97 4.42 -6.00
C LEU A 105 19.52 3.11 -5.33
N THR A 106 20.31 2.54 -4.43
CA THR A 106 19.94 1.35 -3.64
C THR A 106 18.69 1.61 -2.82
N VAL A 107 18.56 2.80 -2.24
CA VAL A 107 17.39 3.23 -1.48
C VAL A 107 16.15 3.35 -2.38
N HIS A 108 16.31 3.92 -3.58
CA HIS A 108 15.22 4.05 -4.55
C HIS A 108 14.72 2.67 -5.01
N ILE A 109 15.64 1.74 -5.32
CA ILE A 109 15.30 0.35 -5.64
C ILE A 109 14.57 -0.31 -4.45
N GLY A 110 15.09 -0.12 -3.22
CA GLY A 110 14.49 -0.68 -2.02
C GLY A 110 13.03 -0.26 -1.81
N PHE A 111 12.72 1.02 -1.92
CA PHE A 111 11.33 1.51 -1.82
C PHE A 111 10.45 1.06 -2.98
N SER A 112 10.98 1.05 -4.20
CA SER A 112 10.28 0.59 -5.40
C SER A 112 9.84 -0.88 -5.27
N VAL A 113 10.79 -1.76 -5.00
CA VAL A 113 10.52 -3.20 -4.83
C VAL A 113 9.66 -3.45 -3.60
N GLY A 114 9.87 -2.68 -2.52
CA GLY A 114 9.05 -2.76 -1.30
C GLY A 114 7.57 -2.47 -1.57
N LEU A 115 7.26 -1.39 -2.29
CA LEU A 115 5.88 -1.06 -2.67
C LEU A 115 5.30 -2.10 -3.64
N MET A 116 6.07 -2.52 -4.64
CA MET A 116 5.67 -3.57 -5.57
C MET A 116 5.24 -4.85 -4.84
N MET A 117 6.08 -5.33 -3.92
CA MET A 117 5.78 -6.54 -3.14
C MET A 117 4.62 -6.36 -2.17
N ALA A 118 4.51 -5.19 -1.53
CA ALA A 118 3.36 -4.85 -0.69
C ALA A 118 2.05 -4.89 -1.48
N ALA A 119 2.04 -4.36 -2.70
CA ALA A 119 0.89 -4.39 -3.59
C ALA A 119 0.54 -5.83 -4.06
N TYR A 120 1.54 -6.67 -4.35
CA TYR A 120 1.29 -8.09 -4.63
C TYR A 120 0.68 -8.83 -3.43
N VAL A 121 1.14 -8.55 -2.22
CA VAL A 121 0.63 -9.20 -1.01
C VAL A 121 -0.81 -8.79 -0.70
N ALA A 122 -1.13 -7.49 -0.79
CA ALA A 122 -2.40 -6.93 -0.35
C ALA A 122 -3.44 -6.79 -1.49
N GLY A 123 -2.98 -6.65 -2.75
CA GLY A 123 -3.80 -6.22 -3.88
C GLY A 123 -5.02 -7.09 -4.14
N GLY A 124 -4.89 -8.41 -4.01
CA GLY A 124 -6.00 -9.36 -4.22
C GLY A 124 -7.07 -9.35 -3.12
N VAL A 125 -6.84 -8.67 -2.00
CA VAL A 125 -7.74 -8.65 -0.84
C VAL A 125 -8.32 -7.27 -0.58
N SER A 126 -7.46 -6.22 -0.53
CA SER A 126 -7.83 -4.85 -0.18
C SER A 126 -7.72 -3.86 -1.36
N GLY A 127 -7.11 -4.28 -2.47
CA GLY A 127 -6.69 -3.39 -3.54
C GLY A 127 -5.25 -2.89 -3.35
N GLY A 128 -4.63 -3.15 -2.18
CA GLY A 128 -3.21 -2.86 -1.94
C GLY A 128 -2.88 -1.38 -1.98
N HIS A 129 -3.68 -0.53 -1.37
CA HIS A 129 -3.46 0.93 -1.37
C HIS A 129 -2.17 1.31 -0.63
N VAL A 130 -1.91 0.70 0.53
CA VAL A 130 -0.69 0.82 1.35
C VAL A 130 -0.32 2.28 1.71
N ASN A 131 -1.24 3.21 1.45
CA ASN A 131 -1.01 4.66 1.53
C ASN A 131 -2.33 5.39 1.81
N PRO A 132 -2.45 6.18 2.90
CA PRO A 132 -3.64 6.96 3.19
C PRO A 132 -4.04 7.95 2.08
N ALA A 133 -3.08 8.55 1.38
CA ALA A 133 -3.37 9.47 0.28
C ALA A 133 -3.97 8.76 -0.94
N VAL A 134 -3.48 7.56 -1.27
CA VAL A 134 -4.08 6.69 -2.29
C VAL A 134 -5.48 6.26 -1.86
N SER A 135 -5.65 5.84 -0.60
CA SER A 135 -6.96 5.44 -0.08
C SER A 135 -7.97 6.58 -0.14
N LEU A 136 -7.55 7.83 0.17
CA LEU A 136 -8.41 9.00 0.06
C LEU A 136 -8.78 9.31 -1.40
N ALA A 137 -7.84 9.23 -2.33
CA ALA A 137 -8.08 9.37 -3.76
C ALA A 137 -9.13 8.37 -4.26
N MET A 138 -9.04 7.10 -3.82
CA MET A 138 -10.05 6.07 -4.15
C MET A 138 -11.43 6.37 -3.53
N VAL A 139 -11.48 7.00 -2.34
CA VAL A 139 -12.77 7.48 -1.77
C VAL A 139 -13.37 8.58 -2.63
N VAL A 140 -12.56 9.57 -3.03
CA VAL A 140 -13.01 10.71 -3.87
C VAL A 140 -13.60 10.22 -5.19
N LEU A 141 -13.00 9.19 -5.79
CA LEU A 141 -13.49 8.56 -7.02
C LEU A 141 -14.64 7.55 -6.81
N GLY A 142 -15.11 7.35 -5.57
CA GLY A 142 -16.15 6.36 -5.27
C GLY A 142 -15.69 4.90 -5.39
N LYS A 143 -14.39 4.65 -5.64
CA LYS A 143 -13.78 3.31 -5.76
C LYS A 143 -13.53 2.65 -4.39
N LEU A 144 -13.51 3.42 -3.29
CA LEU A 144 -13.49 2.96 -1.91
C LEU A 144 -14.65 3.60 -1.13
N LYS A 145 -15.44 2.80 -0.43
CA LYS A 145 -16.52 3.31 0.44
C LYS A 145 -15.93 4.11 1.60
N ILE A 146 -16.45 5.33 1.86
CA ILE A 146 -15.92 6.26 2.88
C ILE A 146 -15.79 5.63 4.28
N TRP A 147 -16.73 4.78 4.68
CA TRP A 147 -16.70 4.14 5.99
C TRP A 147 -15.54 3.14 6.18
N LYS A 148 -14.93 2.64 5.08
CA LYS A 148 -13.75 1.77 5.14
C LYS A 148 -12.45 2.57 5.33
N PHE A 149 -12.44 3.82 4.93
CA PHE A 149 -11.25 4.67 4.95
C PHE A 149 -10.52 4.70 6.30
N PRO A 150 -11.19 4.95 7.46
CA PRO A 150 -10.49 4.97 8.75
C PRO A 150 -9.84 3.62 9.10
N PHE A 151 -10.42 2.50 8.69
CA PHE A 151 -9.83 1.18 8.92
C PHE A 151 -8.57 0.96 8.06
N TYR A 152 -8.58 1.41 6.81
CA TYR A 152 -7.42 1.39 5.94
C TYR A 152 -6.28 2.23 6.53
N VAL A 153 -6.57 3.47 6.90
CA VAL A 153 -5.60 4.38 7.51
C VAL A 153 -5.00 3.77 8.78
N MET A 154 -5.83 3.26 9.68
CA MET A 154 -5.36 2.62 10.92
C MET A 154 -4.46 1.41 10.64
N ALA A 155 -4.86 0.53 9.73
CA ALA A 155 -4.06 -0.64 9.34
C ALA A 155 -2.69 -0.22 8.77
N GLN A 156 -2.68 0.79 7.89
CA GLN A 156 -1.48 1.30 7.26
C GLN A 156 -0.51 1.92 8.29
N PHE A 157 -1.01 2.71 9.24
CA PHE A 157 -0.19 3.28 10.31
C PHE A 157 0.39 2.22 11.23
N LEU A 158 -0.43 1.26 11.68
CA LEU A 158 0.03 0.15 12.54
C LEU A 158 1.05 -0.74 11.81
N GLY A 159 0.82 -1.01 10.52
CA GLY A 159 1.75 -1.76 9.68
C GLY A 159 3.10 -1.03 9.54
N ALA A 160 3.07 0.27 9.29
CA ALA A 160 4.27 1.08 9.15
C ALA A 160 5.06 1.20 10.47
N PHE A 161 4.37 1.38 11.60
CA PHE A 161 4.96 1.38 12.94
C PHE A 161 5.65 0.03 13.26
N ALA A 162 4.93 -1.07 13.08
CA ALA A 162 5.47 -2.40 13.31
C ALA A 162 6.65 -2.69 12.38
N GLY A 163 6.57 -2.18 11.14
CA GLY A 163 7.61 -2.24 10.17
C GLY A 163 8.92 -1.60 10.61
N ALA A 164 8.83 -0.40 11.11
CA ALA A 164 9.98 0.30 11.64
C ALA A 164 10.60 -0.43 12.84
N ALA A 165 9.75 -0.94 13.75
CA ALA A 165 10.20 -1.72 14.90
C ALA A 165 11.02 -2.95 14.47
N ALA A 166 10.59 -3.58 13.40
CA ALA A 166 11.26 -4.76 12.90
C ALA A 166 12.61 -4.46 12.23
N VAL A 167 12.70 -3.39 11.42
CA VAL A 167 13.97 -2.92 10.86
C VAL A 167 14.96 -2.56 11.98
N PHE A 168 14.48 -1.87 13.02
CA PHE A 168 15.30 -1.54 14.17
C PHE A 168 15.78 -2.79 14.90
N GLY A 169 14.89 -3.76 15.15
CA GLY A 169 15.25 -5.02 15.80
C GLY A 169 16.26 -5.83 14.99
N LEU A 170 16.13 -5.85 13.65
CA LEU A 170 17.05 -6.54 12.77
C LEU A 170 18.47 -5.97 12.84
N TYR A 171 18.57 -4.63 12.80
CA TYR A 171 19.84 -3.92 12.77
C TYR A 171 20.25 -3.36 14.14
N TYR A 172 19.66 -3.87 15.24
CA TYR A 172 19.85 -3.31 16.58
C TYR A 172 21.32 -3.13 16.95
N ASP A 173 22.14 -4.17 16.78
CA ASP A 173 23.56 -4.11 17.11
C ASP A 173 24.32 -3.11 16.24
N ALA A 174 23.97 -3.03 14.95
CA ALA A 174 24.55 -2.05 14.03
C ALA A 174 24.14 -0.61 14.39
N PHE A 175 22.91 -0.38 14.85
CA PHE A 175 22.48 0.92 15.38
C PHE A 175 23.30 1.30 16.62
N MET A 176 23.45 0.38 17.56
CA MET A 176 24.20 0.64 18.80
C MET A 176 25.68 0.94 18.53
N ASP A 177 26.31 0.17 17.63
CA ASP A 177 27.69 0.43 17.20
C ASP A 177 27.84 1.78 16.49
N PHE A 178 26.99 2.05 15.48
CA PHE A 178 27.04 3.29 14.68
C PHE A 178 26.82 4.55 15.53
N THR A 179 25.92 4.49 16.50
CA THR A 179 25.51 5.64 17.33
C THR A 179 26.23 5.70 18.66
N SER A 180 27.08 4.73 18.98
CA SER A 180 27.67 4.55 20.32
C SER A 180 26.60 4.53 21.43
N GLY A 181 25.45 3.93 21.12
CA GLY A 181 24.31 3.78 22.03
C GLY A 181 23.41 5.03 22.18
N ILE A 182 23.68 6.12 21.48
CA ILE A 182 22.89 7.36 21.56
C ILE A 182 22.09 7.57 20.28
N LEU A 183 20.79 7.30 20.32
CA LEU A 183 19.89 7.51 19.19
C LEU A 183 19.54 9.00 19.05
N SER A 184 19.79 9.58 17.87
CA SER A 184 19.59 11.02 17.63
C SER A 184 18.94 11.29 16.28
N VAL A 185 18.24 12.42 16.19
CA VAL A 185 17.60 12.91 14.97
C VAL A 185 18.55 13.79 14.17
N THR A 186 19.42 14.50 14.86
CA THR A 186 20.35 15.49 14.29
C THR A 186 21.79 15.14 14.66
N GLY A 187 22.75 15.70 13.94
CA GLY A 187 24.17 15.44 14.16
C GLY A 187 24.80 14.43 13.21
N ILE A 188 26.09 14.14 13.41
CA ILE A 188 26.90 13.35 12.47
C ILE A 188 26.52 11.86 12.44
N ASN A 189 26.02 11.34 13.56
CA ASN A 189 25.55 9.96 13.69
C ASN A 189 24.01 9.89 13.82
N ALA A 190 23.31 10.89 13.28
CA ALA A 190 21.85 10.87 13.26
C ALA A 190 21.30 9.66 12.49
N THR A 191 20.30 9.02 13.04
CA THR A 191 19.68 7.81 12.46
C THR A 191 18.16 7.91 12.33
N GLY A 192 17.53 9.00 12.82
CA GLY A 192 16.08 9.20 12.68
C GLY A 192 15.61 9.22 11.23
N HIS A 193 16.44 9.69 10.29
CA HIS A 193 16.13 9.76 8.86
C HIS A 193 16.08 8.39 8.17
N ILE A 194 16.53 7.32 8.82
CA ILE A 194 16.35 5.95 8.32
C ILE A 194 14.87 5.60 8.26
N PHE A 195 14.07 6.12 9.18
CA PHE A 195 12.67 5.77 9.38
C PHE A 195 11.70 6.79 8.81
N ALA A 196 11.97 8.08 9.03
CA ALA A 196 11.09 9.17 8.64
C ALA A 196 11.83 10.20 7.81
N SER A 197 11.10 10.99 7.01
CA SER A 197 11.70 12.02 6.16
C SER A 197 12.04 13.29 6.93
N TYR A 198 13.08 13.97 6.49
CA TYR A 198 13.47 15.29 6.95
C TYR A 198 13.85 16.15 5.73
N PRO A 199 13.58 17.48 5.76
CA PRO A 199 13.84 18.32 4.62
C PRO A 199 15.33 18.60 4.44
N ALA A 200 15.76 18.73 3.19
CA ALA A 200 17.07 19.27 2.87
C ALA A 200 17.19 20.72 3.39
N ARG A 201 18.42 21.18 3.67
CA ARG A 201 18.67 22.51 4.28
C ARG A 201 18.12 23.68 3.46
N HIS A 202 18.04 23.53 2.14
CA HIS A 202 17.54 24.56 1.23
C HIS A 202 16.00 24.62 1.15
N LEU A 203 15.30 23.61 1.68
CA LEU A 203 13.87 23.46 1.47
C LEU A 203 13.08 24.29 2.48
N SER A 204 12.27 25.22 1.98
CA SER A 204 11.30 25.94 2.79
C SER A 204 10.07 25.06 3.11
N VAL A 205 9.31 25.43 4.14
CA VAL A 205 8.06 24.74 4.49
C VAL A 205 7.07 24.73 3.33
N LEU A 206 6.90 25.89 2.65
CA LEU A 206 6.04 25.98 1.47
C LEU A 206 6.56 25.13 0.31
N GLY A 207 7.88 25.20 0.05
CA GLY A 207 8.52 24.35 -0.95
C GLY A 207 8.30 22.86 -0.68
N GLY A 208 8.43 22.44 0.59
CA GLY A 208 8.16 21.08 1.00
C GLY A 208 6.69 20.66 0.84
N LEU A 209 5.75 21.56 1.12
CA LEU A 209 4.34 21.26 0.89
C LEU A 209 4.05 21.08 -0.61
N ILE A 210 4.56 21.97 -1.46
CA ILE A 210 4.44 21.87 -2.93
C ILE A 210 5.07 20.57 -3.43
N ASP A 211 6.27 20.25 -2.97
CA ASP A 211 6.99 19.01 -3.31
C ASP A 211 6.15 17.76 -3.04
N GLN A 212 5.53 17.70 -1.85
CA GLN A 212 4.69 16.57 -1.48
C GLN A 212 3.35 16.53 -2.23
N VAL A 213 2.75 17.68 -2.53
CA VAL A 213 1.54 17.76 -3.36
C VAL A 213 1.82 17.27 -4.78
N VAL A 214 2.90 17.75 -5.40
CA VAL A 214 3.27 17.39 -6.77
C VAL A 214 3.70 15.92 -6.83
N GLY A 215 4.61 15.48 -5.97
CA GLY A 215 5.13 14.11 -5.98
C GLY A 215 4.04 13.07 -5.73
N THR A 216 3.14 13.32 -4.75
CA THR A 216 2.00 12.41 -4.50
C THR A 216 0.95 12.54 -5.59
N GLY A 217 0.74 13.73 -6.15
CA GLY A 217 -0.12 13.92 -7.30
C GLY A 217 0.31 13.06 -8.49
N MET A 218 1.60 13.06 -8.82
CA MET A 218 2.16 12.21 -9.87
C MET A 218 2.02 10.73 -9.56
N LEU A 219 2.27 10.31 -8.31
CA LEU A 219 2.08 8.93 -7.89
C LEU A 219 0.63 8.47 -8.13
N VAL A 220 -0.34 9.23 -7.63
CA VAL A 220 -1.77 8.86 -7.72
C VAL A 220 -2.25 8.92 -9.17
N LEU A 221 -1.87 9.94 -9.94
CA LEU A 221 -2.23 10.06 -11.35
C LEU A 221 -1.79 8.82 -12.14
N CYS A 222 -0.54 8.40 -11.96
CA CYS A 222 -0.02 7.21 -12.63
C CYS A 222 -0.65 5.90 -12.14
N ILE A 223 -0.94 5.79 -10.83
CA ILE A 223 -1.67 4.61 -10.31
C ILE A 223 -3.04 4.52 -10.98
N LEU A 224 -3.78 5.62 -11.07
CA LEU A 224 -5.09 5.64 -11.70
C LEU A 224 -5.02 5.20 -13.17
N ALA A 225 -4.04 5.71 -13.93
CA ALA A 225 -3.83 5.31 -15.32
C ALA A 225 -3.48 3.81 -15.47
N ILE A 226 -2.70 3.25 -14.53
CA ILE A 226 -2.32 1.82 -14.54
C ILE A 226 -3.51 0.91 -14.27
N ILE A 227 -4.40 1.30 -13.34
CA ILE A 227 -5.54 0.45 -12.95
C ILE A 227 -6.79 0.68 -13.79
N ASP A 228 -6.76 1.63 -14.70
CA ASP A 228 -7.90 2.01 -15.52
C ASP A 228 -8.04 1.08 -16.72
N GLY A 229 -9.00 0.17 -16.65
CA GLY A 229 -9.28 -0.82 -17.69
C GLY A 229 -9.97 -0.24 -18.93
N GLU A 230 -10.61 0.93 -18.82
CA GLU A 230 -11.22 1.64 -19.95
C GLU A 230 -10.20 2.48 -20.74
N ASN A 231 -9.00 2.68 -20.18
CA ASN A 231 -7.85 3.23 -20.87
C ASN A 231 -6.91 2.07 -21.28
N ILE A 232 -5.64 2.35 -21.58
CA ILE A 232 -4.63 1.32 -21.88
C ILE A 232 -4.51 0.35 -20.71
N GLY A 233 -4.48 0.85 -19.47
CA GLY A 233 -4.38 0.07 -18.25
C GLY A 233 -3.25 -0.97 -18.25
N ALA A 234 -3.02 -1.60 -17.12
CA ALA A 234 -2.11 -2.73 -17.06
C ALA A 234 -2.86 -4.00 -16.62
N PRO A 235 -2.54 -5.18 -17.17
CA PRO A 235 -3.08 -6.44 -16.65
C PRO A 235 -2.88 -6.54 -15.14
N LYS A 236 -3.88 -7.04 -14.41
CA LYS A 236 -3.88 -7.09 -12.93
C LYS A 236 -2.60 -7.66 -12.32
N GLY A 237 -2.00 -8.67 -12.96
CA GLY A 237 -0.74 -9.27 -12.49
C GLY A 237 0.49 -8.37 -12.71
N VAL A 238 0.41 -7.34 -13.56
CA VAL A 238 1.52 -6.42 -13.87
C VAL A 238 1.38 -5.09 -13.12
N GLN A 239 0.17 -4.74 -12.67
CA GLN A 239 -0.10 -3.48 -11.96
C GLN A 239 0.87 -3.22 -10.80
N PRO A 240 1.15 -4.16 -9.88
CA PRO A 240 2.11 -3.93 -8.81
C PRO A 240 3.52 -3.62 -9.30
N LEU A 241 3.99 -4.27 -10.36
CA LEU A 241 5.28 -3.98 -10.98
C LEU A 241 5.33 -2.55 -11.52
N ALA A 242 4.32 -2.15 -12.29
CA ALA A 242 4.23 -0.81 -12.86
C ALA A 242 4.18 0.26 -11.75
N ILE A 243 3.40 0.02 -10.68
CA ILE A 243 3.33 0.92 -9.51
C ILE A 243 4.68 1.02 -8.79
N GLY A 244 5.41 -0.08 -8.65
CA GLY A 244 6.78 -0.04 -8.12
C GLY A 244 7.71 0.82 -8.96
N LEU A 245 7.64 0.72 -10.30
CA LEU A 245 8.44 1.53 -11.21
C LEU A 245 8.11 3.03 -11.13
N ILE A 246 6.88 3.43 -10.80
CA ILE A 246 6.55 4.84 -10.53
C ILE A 246 7.33 5.35 -9.32
N ILE A 247 7.38 4.60 -8.22
CA ILE A 247 8.16 4.99 -7.04
C ILE A 247 9.64 5.13 -7.39
N MET A 248 10.17 4.24 -8.22
CA MET A 248 11.54 4.37 -8.73
C MET A 248 11.73 5.67 -9.50
N ALA A 249 10.84 5.96 -10.46
CA ALA A 249 10.90 7.15 -11.29
C ALA A 249 10.83 8.43 -10.43
N ILE A 250 9.92 8.49 -9.47
CA ILE A 250 9.82 9.62 -8.53
C ILE A 250 11.09 9.73 -7.67
N GLY A 251 11.60 8.61 -7.17
CA GLY A 251 12.81 8.59 -6.35
C GLY A 251 14.01 9.19 -7.05
N VAL A 252 14.29 8.76 -8.30
CA VAL A 252 15.43 9.23 -9.07
C VAL A 252 15.27 10.63 -9.65
N SER A 253 14.03 11.17 -9.72
CA SER A 253 13.74 12.49 -10.32
C SER A 253 13.36 13.57 -9.31
N MET A 254 12.73 13.23 -8.17
CA MET A 254 12.13 14.14 -7.20
C MET A 254 12.62 13.92 -5.77
N GLY A 255 13.69 13.11 -5.56
CA GLY A 255 14.16 12.74 -4.22
C GLY A 255 15.00 13.80 -3.51
N LEU A 256 15.47 14.87 -4.21
CA LEU A 256 16.43 15.82 -3.70
C LEU A 256 15.94 16.56 -2.43
N ASN A 257 14.68 16.95 -2.41
CA ASN A 257 14.15 17.88 -1.42
C ASN A 257 13.95 17.25 -0.03
N CYS A 258 13.29 16.09 0.03
CA CYS A 258 12.98 15.44 1.30
C CYS A 258 12.89 13.91 1.22
N GLY A 259 13.40 13.31 0.13
CA GLY A 259 13.41 11.87 -0.03
C GLY A 259 12.05 11.26 -0.39
N TYR A 260 11.17 12.03 -1.02
CA TYR A 260 9.86 11.59 -1.56
C TYR A 260 9.03 10.71 -0.60
N PRO A 261 8.66 11.15 0.61
CA PRO A 261 7.84 10.35 1.52
C PRO A 261 6.48 9.95 0.93
N LEU A 262 5.73 10.84 0.28
CA LEU A 262 4.51 10.63 -0.52
C LEU A 262 3.39 9.80 0.13
N ASN A 263 3.59 9.37 1.36
CA ASN A 263 2.73 8.42 2.05
C ASN A 263 2.69 8.78 3.54
N PRO A 264 1.55 9.28 4.04
CA PRO A 264 1.40 9.64 5.45
C PRO A 264 1.75 8.51 6.42
N ALA A 265 1.35 7.28 6.13
CA ALA A 265 1.62 6.14 7.01
C ALA A 265 3.10 5.75 6.98
N ARG A 266 3.74 5.79 5.81
CA ARG A 266 5.16 5.49 5.62
C ARG A 266 6.06 6.47 6.38
N ASP A 267 5.63 7.72 6.60
CA ASP A 267 6.41 8.71 7.35
C ASP A 267 6.02 8.78 8.84
N LEU A 268 4.75 9.02 9.15
CA LEU A 268 4.30 9.24 10.54
C LEU A 268 4.32 7.95 11.38
N GLY A 269 4.02 6.79 10.79
CA GLY A 269 4.07 5.50 11.51
C GLY A 269 5.46 5.19 12.09
N PRO A 270 6.51 5.16 11.26
CA PRO A 270 7.89 5.01 11.72
C PRO A 270 8.38 6.16 12.61
N ARG A 271 7.90 7.38 12.40
CA ARG A 271 8.22 8.53 13.25
C ARG A 271 7.69 8.35 14.67
N LEU A 272 6.46 7.84 14.82
CA LEU A 272 5.90 7.46 16.12
C LEU A 272 6.71 6.34 16.79
N PHE A 273 7.14 5.34 16.00
CA PHE A 273 8.03 4.31 16.50
C PHE A 273 9.34 4.89 17.02
N THR A 274 10.03 5.73 16.27
CA THR A 274 11.31 6.32 16.69
C THR A 274 11.15 7.16 17.95
N ALA A 275 10.05 7.91 18.09
CA ALA A 275 9.76 8.65 19.32
C ALA A 275 9.71 7.72 20.55
N ALA A 276 9.10 6.56 20.41
CA ALA A 276 8.97 5.58 21.51
C ALA A 276 10.24 4.74 21.75
N ALA A 277 11.03 4.52 20.70
CA ALA A 277 12.19 3.59 20.73
C ALA A 277 13.50 4.24 21.22
N GLY A 278 13.52 5.54 21.51
CA GLY A 278 14.68 6.18 22.12
C GLY A 278 15.21 7.44 21.41
N TRP A 279 14.71 7.81 20.22
CA TRP A 279 15.03 9.10 19.61
C TRP A 279 14.30 10.27 20.27
N GLY A 280 13.25 9.98 21.05
CA GLY A 280 12.51 10.98 21.80
C GLY A 280 11.62 11.88 20.94
N MET A 281 11.05 12.92 21.58
CA MET A 281 10.08 13.82 20.91
C MET A 281 10.72 14.78 19.91
N GLU A 282 12.05 14.85 19.84
CA GLU A 282 12.78 15.64 18.85
C GLU A 282 12.39 15.28 17.40
N VAL A 283 11.97 14.04 17.15
CA VAL A 283 11.48 13.59 15.84
C VAL A 283 10.31 14.44 15.31
N PHE A 284 9.55 15.11 16.19
CA PHE A 284 8.42 15.98 15.80
C PHE A 284 8.80 17.45 15.74
N SER A 285 9.74 17.91 16.58
CA SER A 285 10.12 19.33 16.65
C SER A 285 11.22 19.72 15.65
N THR A 286 11.99 18.76 15.18
CA THR A 286 13.09 18.98 14.22
C THR A 286 12.58 19.61 12.93
N ALA A 287 13.42 20.48 12.33
CA ALA A 287 13.18 21.16 11.06
C ALA A 287 11.84 21.94 11.03
N ASN A 288 11.62 22.76 12.07
CA ASN A 288 10.42 23.60 12.22
C ASN A 288 9.11 22.78 12.23
N ASN A 289 9.10 21.69 12.96
CA ASN A 289 7.96 20.76 13.04
C ASN A 289 7.60 20.13 11.69
N TRP A 290 8.58 19.71 10.92
CA TRP A 290 8.41 19.14 9.58
C TRP A 290 7.37 18.01 9.46
N TRP A 291 7.14 17.25 10.51
CA TRP A 291 6.37 16.01 10.54
C TRP A 291 4.99 16.07 9.87
N TRP A 292 4.33 17.23 9.86
CA TRP A 292 2.99 17.37 9.28
C TRP A 292 2.99 17.51 7.75
N ILE A 293 4.09 17.95 7.14
CA ILE A 293 4.23 18.14 5.70
C ILE A 293 4.03 16.82 4.94
N PRO A 294 4.73 15.72 5.29
CA PRO A 294 4.52 14.42 4.64
C PRO A 294 3.19 13.74 5.01
N VAL A 295 2.38 14.38 5.84
CA VAL A 295 0.99 13.97 6.10
C VAL A 295 0.01 14.80 5.26
N ALA A 296 0.04 16.10 5.37
CA ALA A 296 -0.92 16.99 4.71
C ALA A 296 -0.69 17.09 3.21
N GLY A 297 0.56 17.28 2.77
CA GLY A 297 0.91 17.41 1.35
C GLY A 297 0.43 16.23 0.49
N PRO A 298 0.74 14.98 0.87
CA PRO A 298 0.26 13.82 0.15
C PRO A 298 -1.27 13.70 0.07
N MET A 299 -1.97 14.01 1.16
CA MET A 299 -3.44 13.98 1.17
C MET A 299 -4.04 14.97 0.15
N VAL A 300 -3.50 16.18 0.10
CA VAL A 300 -3.93 17.20 -0.89
C VAL A 300 -3.55 16.76 -2.30
N GLY A 301 -2.31 16.30 -2.52
CA GLY A 301 -1.83 15.86 -3.82
C GLY A 301 -2.64 14.69 -4.38
N GLY A 302 -2.98 13.72 -3.54
CA GLY A 302 -3.81 12.57 -3.91
C GLY A 302 -5.22 12.97 -4.36
N VAL A 303 -5.87 13.88 -3.62
CA VAL A 303 -7.20 14.39 -4.00
C VAL A 303 -7.16 15.17 -5.31
N LEU A 304 -6.18 16.07 -5.45
CA LEU A 304 -6.04 16.85 -6.69
C LEU A 304 -5.81 15.95 -7.91
N ALA A 305 -4.95 14.94 -7.78
CA ALA A 305 -4.69 14.00 -8.86
C ALA A 305 -5.94 13.17 -9.22
N ALA A 306 -6.71 12.73 -8.22
CA ALA A 306 -7.98 12.03 -8.45
C ALA A 306 -8.95 12.89 -9.25
N VAL A 307 -9.13 14.16 -8.86
CA VAL A 307 -10.01 15.11 -9.58
C VAL A 307 -9.49 15.37 -10.99
N VAL A 308 -8.19 15.61 -11.15
CA VAL A 308 -7.58 15.85 -12.47
C VAL A 308 -7.75 14.64 -13.39
N TYR A 309 -7.47 13.44 -12.91
CA TYR A 309 -7.64 12.21 -13.68
C TYR A 309 -9.10 12.00 -14.10
N TYR A 310 -10.02 12.16 -13.15
CA TYR A 310 -11.45 12.05 -13.43
C TYR A 310 -11.91 13.01 -14.52
N LEU A 311 -11.60 14.31 -14.37
CA LEU A 311 -12.07 15.35 -15.30
C LEU A 311 -11.41 15.30 -16.68
N LEU A 312 -10.14 14.90 -16.76
CA LEU A 312 -9.39 14.94 -18.02
C LEU A 312 -9.34 13.59 -18.75
N ILE A 313 -9.60 12.48 -18.06
CA ILE A 313 -9.47 11.14 -18.63
C ILE A 313 -10.76 10.35 -18.44
N GLU A 314 -11.16 10.04 -17.18
CA GLU A 314 -12.20 9.05 -16.89
C GLU A 314 -13.58 9.45 -17.43
N VAL A 315 -13.94 10.74 -17.44
CA VAL A 315 -15.22 11.22 -18.01
C VAL A 315 -15.29 11.13 -19.53
N HIS A 316 -14.14 10.98 -20.19
CA HIS A 316 -14.04 10.92 -21.65
C HIS A 316 -13.97 9.49 -22.19
N HIS A 317 -14.03 8.48 -21.34
CA HIS A 317 -14.14 7.11 -21.80
C HIS A 317 -15.42 6.92 -22.58
N HIS A 318 -15.31 6.41 -23.80
CA HIS A 318 -16.46 6.02 -24.58
C HIS A 318 -17.11 4.82 -23.89
N ARG A 319 -18.30 4.99 -23.34
CA ARG A 319 -19.14 3.86 -22.97
C ARG A 319 -19.63 3.26 -24.30
N GLU A 320 -18.99 2.22 -24.78
CA GLU A 320 -19.64 1.31 -25.73
C GLU A 320 -20.91 0.83 -25.06
N ALA A 321 -22.05 0.97 -25.73
CA ALA A 321 -23.28 0.34 -25.27
C ALA A 321 -22.95 -1.16 -25.07
N PRO A 322 -23.43 -1.79 -24.00
CA PRO A 322 -23.22 -3.22 -23.84
C PRO A 322 -23.67 -3.88 -25.15
N GLU A 323 -22.77 -4.64 -25.77
CA GLU A 323 -23.13 -5.47 -26.92
C GLU A 323 -24.35 -6.29 -26.48
N LYS A 324 -25.47 -6.14 -27.24
CA LYS A 324 -26.62 -7.01 -27.02
C LYS A 324 -26.15 -8.44 -27.13
N PRO A 325 -26.66 -9.36 -26.28
CA PRO A 325 -26.39 -10.79 -26.46
C PRO A 325 -26.69 -11.16 -27.91
N ARG A 326 -25.83 -11.92 -28.54
CA ARG A 326 -26.00 -12.34 -29.95
C ARG A 326 -27.34 -13.01 -30.21
N GLU A 327 -27.89 -13.65 -29.18
CA GLU A 327 -29.25 -14.25 -29.19
C GLU A 327 -30.36 -13.19 -29.32
N GLU A 328 -30.21 -11.98 -28.72
CA GLU A 328 -31.19 -10.89 -28.87
C GLU A 328 -31.07 -10.18 -30.22
N GLU A 329 -29.88 -10.16 -30.84
CA GLU A 329 -29.72 -9.64 -32.23
C GLU A 329 -30.32 -10.59 -33.26
N GLU A 330 -30.14 -11.92 -33.07
CA GLU A 330 -30.71 -12.94 -33.94
C GLU A 330 -32.27 -12.96 -33.84
N GLU A 331 -32.84 -12.79 -32.63
CA GLU A 331 -34.29 -12.67 -32.43
C GLU A 331 -34.88 -11.39 -33.05
N GLU A 332 -34.20 -10.22 -32.94
CA GLU A 332 -34.66 -8.96 -33.58
C GLU A 332 -34.56 -9.06 -35.11
N GLU A 333 -33.53 -9.70 -35.69
CA GLU A 333 -33.40 -9.90 -37.13
C GLU A 333 -34.47 -10.87 -37.66
N GLU A 334 -34.81 -11.96 -36.93
CA GLU A 334 -35.90 -12.88 -37.31
C GLU A 334 -37.27 -12.19 -37.23
N GLU A 335 -37.55 -11.35 -36.21
CA GLU A 335 -38.82 -10.59 -36.13
C GLU A 335 -38.97 -9.58 -37.26
N ASP A 336 -37.89 -8.86 -37.64
CA ASP A 336 -37.90 -7.91 -38.74
C ASP A 336 -38.10 -8.57 -40.11
N GLU A 337 -37.51 -9.78 -40.35
CA GLU A 337 -37.71 -10.55 -41.58
C GLU A 337 -39.16 -11.07 -41.69
N ASP A 338 -39.75 -11.51 -40.57
CA ASP A 338 -41.14 -12.01 -40.54
C ASP A 338 -42.14 -10.83 -40.76
N GLU A 339 -41.87 -9.64 -40.27
CA GLU A 339 -42.71 -8.45 -40.47
C GLU A 339 -42.67 -7.99 -41.94
N ASP A 340 -41.45 -8.00 -42.57
CA ASP A 340 -41.26 -7.59 -43.97
C ASP A 340 -41.91 -8.63 -44.93
N SER A 341 -41.83 -9.94 -44.59
CA SER A 341 -42.51 -11.02 -45.35
C SER A 341 -44.04 -10.88 -45.29
N SER A 342 -44.57 -10.60 -44.08
CA SER A 342 -46.02 -10.38 -43.85
C SER A 342 -46.57 -9.15 -44.56
N LEU A 343 -45.77 -8.09 -44.68
CA LEU A 343 -46.11 -6.89 -45.42
C LEU A 343 -46.12 -7.14 -46.94
N LYS A 344 -45.17 -7.91 -47.47
CA LYS A 344 -45.13 -8.33 -48.91
C LYS A 344 -46.34 -9.14 -49.30
N ASP A 345 -46.74 -10.10 -48.51
CA ASP A 345 -47.93 -10.96 -48.73
C ASP A 345 -49.22 -10.13 -48.72
N LYS A 346 -49.33 -9.11 -47.84
CA LYS A 346 -50.46 -8.15 -47.84
C LYS A 346 -50.51 -7.29 -49.10
N TYR A 347 -49.39 -6.83 -49.61
CA TYR A 347 -49.33 -6.04 -50.85
C TYR A 347 -49.68 -6.87 -52.08
N GLU A 348 -49.25 -8.16 -52.15
CA GLU A 348 -49.62 -9.03 -53.25
C GLU A 348 -51.13 -9.36 -53.25
N MET A 349 -51.75 -9.59 -52.11
CA MET A 349 -53.22 -9.79 -52.04
C MET A 349 -54.02 -8.57 -52.45
N ILE A 350 -53.53 -7.35 -52.18
CA ILE A 350 -54.23 -6.09 -52.59
C ILE A 350 -54.10 -5.85 -54.10
N THR A 351 -53.02 -6.31 -54.75
CA THR A 351 -52.79 -6.12 -56.18
C THR A 351 -53.47 -7.19 -57.06
N MET A 352 -53.94 -8.28 -56.50
CA MET A 352 -54.68 -9.35 -57.18
C MET A 352 -56.20 -9.22 -57.08
N SER A 353 -56.73 -8.23 -56.38
CA SER A 353 -58.17 -7.94 -56.25
C SER A 353 -58.56 -6.78 -57.11
#